data_2c85e9ba2b6595dc4d9f88a63d5a4526
#
_entry.id   2c85e9ba2b6595dc4d9f88a63d5a4526
#
_cell.length_a   1.000
_cell.length_b   1.000
_cell.length_c   1.000
_cell.angle_alpha   90.00
_cell.angle_beta   90.00
_cell.angle_gamma   90.00
#
_symmetry.space_group_name_H-M   'P 1'
#
loop_
_entity.id
_entity.type
_entity.pdbx_description
1 polymer ?
#
loop_
_entity_poly.entity_id
_entity_poly.type
_entity_poly.pdbx_seq_one_letter_code
_entity_poly.pdbx_strand_id
1 'polypeptide(L)'
;MNLFKEAADIKTADQLHLPTPEAVVHTVLAKPTEIQKEMVQELSQRAAAVHRGAVDASVDNMLKITSDGRKLGLDQRLINPLLPDDPQSKVNLCVENIAQIWKEGAADKLTQLVFCDSVAIRCYK
;
A
#
# COMPACT_ATOMS: atom_id res chain seq x y z
N MET A 1 -22.09 -1.36 27.75
CA MET A 1 -23.09 -0.33 27.48
C MET A 1 -23.71 -0.59 26.12
N ASN A 2 -25.00 -1.01 26.08
CA ASN A 2 -25.62 -1.62 24.89
C ASN A 2 -26.66 -0.71 24.20
N LEU A 3 -26.51 0.61 24.35
CA LEU A 3 -27.44 1.60 23.77
C LEU A 3 -27.64 1.45 22.25
N PHE A 4 -26.63 0.98 21.54
CA PHE A 4 -26.73 0.76 20.09
C PHE A 4 -27.68 -0.39 19.74
N LYS A 5 -27.75 -1.44 20.58
CA LYS A 5 -28.62 -2.59 20.33
C LYS A 5 -30.10 -2.30 20.61
N GLU A 6 -30.38 -1.26 21.40
CA GLU A 6 -31.76 -0.84 21.72
C GLU A 6 -32.33 0.09 20.65
N ALA A 7 -31.45 0.80 19.91
CA ALA A 7 -31.84 1.81 18.92
C ALA A 7 -31.68 1.38 17.46
N ALA A 8 -30.96 0.25 17.19
CA ALA A 8 -30.66 -0.19 15.84
C ALA A 8 -30.89 -1.72 15.70
N ASP A 9 -31.53 -2.12 14.60
CA ASP A 9 -31.62 -3.52 14.18
C ASP A 9 -30.29 -3.93 13.56
N ILE A 10 -29.42 -4.58 14.35
CA ILE A 10 -28.08 -5.00 13.92
C ILE A 10 -28.15 -6.46 13.52
N LYS A 11 -27.90 -6.73 12.24
CA LYS A 11 -27.76 -8.10 11.70
C LYS A 11 -26.35 -8.33 11.21
N THR A 12 -25.77 -9.45 11.61
CA THR A 12 -24.46 -9.91 11.10
C THR A 12 -24.65 -10.60 9.75
N ALA A 13 -23.57 -10.71 8.96
CA ALA A 13 -23.59 -11.39 7.66
C ALA A 13 -24.17 -12.82 7.75
N ASP A 14 -23.83 -13.54 8.82
CA ASP A 14 -24.32 -14.90 9.09
C ASP A 14 -25.83 -14.95 9.29
N GLN A 15 -26.42 -13.92 9.90
CA GLN A 15 -27.87 -13.81 10.13
C GLN A 15 -28.64 -13.43 8.86
N LEU A 16 -27.99 -12.78 7.93
CA LEU A 16 -28.59 -12.33 6.68
C LEU A 16 -28.56 -13.41 5.59
N HIS A 17 -27.80 -14.49 5.78
CA HIS A 17 -27.60 -15.56 4.78
C HIS A 17 -27.36 -15.05 3.36
N LEU A 18 -26.58 -13.96 3.26
CA LEU A 18 -26.27 -13.36 1.96
C LEU A 18 -25.37 -14.32 1.17
N PRO A 19 -25.59 -14.46 -0.14
CA PRO A 19 -24.67 -15.19 -0.99
C PRO A 19 -23.35 -14.44 -1.04
N THR A 20 -22.35 -14.94 -0.32
CA THR A 20 -21.00 -14.39 -0.34
C THR A 20 -20.19 -15.13 -1.40
N PRO A 21 -19.49 -14.42 -2.30
CA PRO A 21 -18.62 -15.05 -3.27
C PRO A 21 -17.43 -15.71 -2.57
N GLU A 22 -16.99 -16.84 -3.12
CA GLU A 22 -15.76 -17.48 -2.67
C GLU A 22 -14.56 -16.63 -3.10
N ALA A 23 -13.71 -16.26 -2.13
CA ALA A 23 -12.53 -15.45 -2.39
C ALA A 23 -11.34 -16.34 -2.76
N VAL A 24 -10.81 -16.17 -3.96
CA VAL A 24 -9.54 -16.76 -4.39
C VAL A 24 -8.43 -15.73 -4.23
N VAL A 25 -7.47 -15.98 -3.33
CA VAL A 25 -6.40 -15.05 -3.00
C VAL A 25 -5.13 -15.43 -3.78
N HIS A 26 -4.67 -14.52 -4.63
CA HIS A 26 -3.39 -14.62 -5.31
C HIS A 26 -2.41 -13.61 -4.74
N THR A 27 -1.26 -14.10 -4.24
CA THR A 27 -0.21 -13.23 -3.69
C THR A 27 0.92 -13.07 -4.69
N VAL A 28 1.18 -11.84 -5.11
CA VAL A 28 2.31 -11.48 -5.97
C VAL A 28 3.40 -10.83 -5.12
N LEU A 29 4.62 -11.36 -5.20
CA LEU A 29 5.76 -10.90 -4.41
C LEU A 29 6.71 -10.08 -5.28
N ALA A 30 6.98 -8.84 -4.89
CA ALA A 30 8.03 -8.01 -5.45
C ALA A 30 9.33 -8.20 -4.65
N LYS A 31 10.45 -8.42 -5.33
CA LYS A 31 11.77 -8.50 -4.70
C LYS A 31 12.36 -7.08 -4.60
N PRO A 32 12.97 -6.70 -3.46
CA PRO A 32 13.60 -5.40 -3.32
C PRO A 32 14.87 -5.30 -4.19
N THR A 33 15.09 -4.14 -4.80
CA THR A 33 16.35 -3.80 -5.48
C THR A 33 17.47 -3.56 -4.46
N GLU A 34 18.74 -3.57 -4.91
CA GLU A 34 19.86 -3.21 -4.03
C GLU A 34 19.73 -1.75 -3.54
N ILE A 35 19.28 -0.84 -4.40
CA ILE A 35 18.99 0.55 -4.02
C ILE A 35 17.96 0.61 -2.89
N GLN A 36 16.88 -0.15 -3.00
CA GLN A 36 15.87 -0.20 -1.93
C GLN A 36 16.43 -0.73 -0.62
N LYS A 37 17.32 -1.73 -0.67
CA LYS A 37 17.97 -2.28 0.53
C LYS A 37 18.86 -1.23 1.22
N GLU A 38 19.65 -0.48 0.44
CA GLU A 38 20.47 0.61 0.95
C GLU A 38 19.60 1.70 1.59
N MET A 39 18.54 2.13 0.93
CA MET A 39 17.60 3.12 1.46
C MET A 39 16.89 2.64 2.74
N VAL A 40 16.60 1.35 2.87
CA VAL A 40 16.06 0.78 4.13
C VAL A 40 17.08 0.89 5.25
N GLN A 41 18.36 0.67 4.98
CA GLN A 41 19.42 0.86 5.98
C GLN A 41 19.51 2.32 6.42
N GLU A 42 19.43 3.27 5.49
CA GLU A 42 19.38 4.69 5.82
C GLU A 42 18.17 5.05 6.69
N LEU A 43 16.98 4.54 6.36
CA LEU A 43 15.78 4.73 7.18
C LEU A 43 15.96 4.16 8.59
N SER A 44 16.62 3.02 8.72
CA SER A 44 16.95 2.40 10.02
C SER A 44 17.90 3.28 10.84
N GLN A 45 18.93 3.85 10.20
CA GLN A 45 19.87 4.77 10.86
C GLN A 45 19.17 6.06 11.32
N ARG A 46 18.30 6.63 10.48
CA ARG A 46 17.47 7.79 10.82
C ARG A 46 16.56 7.49 12.02
N ALA A 47 15.89 6.33 12.02
CA ALA A 47 15.05 5.90 13.12
C ALA A 47 15.84 5.78 14.44
N ALA A 48 17.03 5.20 14.38
CA ALA A 48 17.92 5.09 15.54
C ALA A 48 18.38 6.48 16.04
N ALA A 49 18.65 7.43 15.16
CA ALA A 49 19.02 8.80 15.53
C ALA A 49 17.86 9.55 16.21
N VAL A 50 16.65 9.43 15.68
CA VAL A 50 15.44 10.02 16.28
C VAL A 50 15.16 9.40 17.64
N HIS A 51 15.28 8.07 17.77
CA HIS A 51 15.06 7.38 19.05
C HIS A 51 16.05 7.81 20.15
N ARG A 52 17.29 8.12 19.79
CA ARG A 52 18.31 8.63 20.72
C ARG A 52 18.16 10.13 21.03
N GLY A 53 17.21 10.82 20.42
CA GLY A 53 17.06 12.27 20.58
C GLY A 53 18.20 13.09 19.92
N ALA A 54 18.91 12.50 18.96
CA ALA A 54 20.04 13.15 18.28
C ALA A 54 19.60 14.11 17.16
N VAL A 55 18.31 14.11 16.80
CA VAL A 55 17.75 14.93 15.73
C VAL A 55 16.52 15.66 16.24
N ASP A 56 16.39 16.93 15.90
CA ASP A 56 15.20 17.71 16.23
C ASP A 56 13.97 17.15 15.50
N ALA A 57 12.84 17.05 16.21
CA ALA A 57 11.60 16.50 15.66
C ALA A 57 11.02 17.29 14.48
N SER A 58 11.41 18.57 14.32
CA SER A 58 11.04 19.39 13.16
C SER A 58 11.85 19.01 11.91
N VAL A 59 13.05 18.49 12.07
CA VAL A 59 13.93 18.06 10.98
C VAL A 59 13.57 16.65 10.53
N ASP A 60 13.52 15.70 11.48
CA ASP A 60 13.14 14.30 11.21
C ASP A 60 12.41 13.69 12.41
N ASN A 61 11.48 12.79 12.11
CA ASN A 61 10.66 12.13 13.13
C ASN A 61 10.14 10.78 12.63
N MET A 62 9.64 9.95 13.56
CA MET A 62 9.16 8.61 13.25
C MET A 62 8.01 8.58 12.23
N LEU A 63 7.15 9.61 12.22
CA LEU A 63 6.04 9.69 11.26
C LEU A 63 6.56 9.88 9.83
N LYS A 64 7.55 10.78 9.65
CA LYS A 64 8.21 11.01 8.36
C LYS A 64 8.93 9.76 7.88
N ILE A 65 9.71 9.12 8.75
CA ILE A 65 10.44 7.88 8.44
C ILE A 65 9.49 6.75 8.05
N THR A 66 8.38 6.58 8.77
CA THR A 66 7.35 5.58 8.44
C THR A 66 6.68 5.88 7.10
N SER A 67 6.40 7.15 6.82
CA SER A 67 5.85 7.57 5.52
C SER A 67 6.82 7.29 4.37
N ASP A 68 8.10 7.60 4.56
CA ASP A 68 9.16 7.31 3.59
C ASP A 68 9.29 5.79 3.37
N GLY A 69 9.26 4.99 4.44
CA GLY A 69 9.30 3.54 4.35
C GLY A 69 8.12 2.94 3.56
N ARG A 70 6.91 3.47 3.74
CA ARG A 70 5.74 3.05 2.95
C ARG A 70 5.91 3.38 1.46
N LYS A 71 6.39 4.57 1.14
CA LYS A 71 6.68 4.97 -0.24
C LYS A 71 7.74 4.08 -0.88
N LEU A 72 8.86 3.87 -0.17
CA LEU A 72 9.94 3.00 -0.62
C LEU A 72 9.49 1.57 -0.87
N GLY A 73 8.60 1.06 -0.02
CA GLY A 73 8.02 -0.29 -0.16
C GLY A 73 7.11 -0.45 -1.38
N LEU A 74 6.64 0.64 -1.99
CA LEU A 74 5.86 0.62 -3.22
C LEU A 74 6.76 0.78 -4.45
N ASP A 75 7.52 1.88 -4.47
CA ASP A 75 8.41 2.23 -5.56
C ASP A 75 9.47 3.23 -5.07
N GLN A 76 10.74 2.99 -5.36
CA GLN A 76 11.86 3.85 -4.97
C GLN A 76 11.75 5.28 -5.53
N ARG A 77 11.10 5.46 -6.67
CA ARG A 77 10.87 6.77 -7.31
C ARG A 77 9.91 7.66 -6.53
N LEU A 78 9.11 7.11 -5.61
CA LEU A 78 8.25 7.89 -4.71
C LEU A 78 9.06 8.64 -3.64
N ILE A 79 10.29 8.23 -3.40
CA ILE A 79 11.26 8.94 -2.53
C ILE A 79 12.11 9.89 -3.37
N ASN A 80 12.70 9.38 -4.45
CA ASN A 80 13.54 10.15 -5.34
C ASN A 80 13.18 9.87 -6.81
N PRO A 81 12.50 10.80 -7.49
CA PRO A 81 12.08 10.63 -8.89
C PRO A 81 13.22 10.43 -9.91
N LEU A 82 14.46 10.71 -9.52
CA LEU A 82 15.65 10.53 -10.37
C LEU A 82 16.18 9.09 -10.37
N LEU A 83 15.67 8.24 -9.47
CA LEU A 83 16.06 6.83 -9.44
C LEU A 83 15.50 6.08 -10.65
N PRO A 84 16.21 5.03 -11.11
CA PRO A 84 15.75 4.22 -12.24
C PRO A 84 14.43 3.53 -11.95
N ASP A 85 13.67 3.30 -13.00
CA ASP A 85 12.46 2.47 -12.92
C ASP A 85 12.86 1.01 -12.66
N ASP A 86 12.15 0.38 -11.74
CA ASP A 86 12.24 -1.06 -11.52
C ASP A 86 10.96 -1.72 -12.07
N PRO A 87 11.05 -2.47 -13.18
CA PRO A 87 9.91 -3.18 -13.75
C PRO A 87 9.26 -4.17 -12.77
N GLN A 88 10.01 -4.62 -11.75
CA GLN A 88 9.53 -5.53 -10.71
C GLN A 88 9.02 -4.79 -9.46
N SER A 89 8.90 -3.46 -9.49
CA SER A 89 8.32 -2.70 -8.39
C SER A 89 6.87 -3.13 -8.14
N LYS A 90 6.40 -3.00 -6.90
CA LYS A 90 5.01 -3.34 -6.57
C LYS A 90 4.00 -2.56 -7.40
N VAL A 91 4.33 -1.32 -7.74
CA VAL A 91 3.47 -0.48 -8.57
C VAL A 91 3.38 -1.04 -9.98
N ASN A 92 4.51 -1.37 -10.61
CA ASN A 92 4.53 -1.91 -11.97
C ASN A 92 3.85 -3.28 -12.04
N LEU A 93 4.14 -4.19 -11.12
CA LEU A 93 3.46 -5.48 -11.03
C LEU A 93 1.95 -5.34 -10.82
N CYS A 94 1.53 -4.38 -10.00
CA CYS A 94 0.10 -4.09 -9.81
C CYS A 94 -0.55 -3.59 -11.11
N VAL A 95 0.09 -2.68 -11.82
CA VAL A 95 -0.41 -2.13 -13.09
C VAL A 95 -0.51 -3.23 -14.15
N GLU A 96 0.50 -4.11 -14.26
CA GLU A 96 0.49 -5.25 -15.18
C GLU A 96 -0.68 -6.19 -14.88
N ASN A 97 -0.87 -6.54 -13.61
CA ASN A 97 -1.97 -7.39 -13.17
C ASN A 97 -3.33 -6.77 -13.46
N ILE A 98 -3.51 -5.48 -13.18
CA ILE A 98 -4.73 -4.73 -13.51
C ILE A 98 -5.00 -4.77 -15.02
N ALA A 99 -3.97 -4.52 -15.83
CA ALA A 99 -4.10 -4.51 -17.28
C ALA A 99 -4.45 -5.90 -17.84
N GLN A 100 -3.88 -6.95 -17.25
CA GLN A 100 -4.20 -8.34 -17.62
C GLN A 100 -5.65 -8.68 -17.31
N ILE A 101 -6.09 -8.47 -16.07
CA ILE A 101 -7.48 -8.75 -15.64
C ILE A 101 -8.47 -7.93 -16.47
N TRP A 102 -8.14 -6.66 -16.78
CA TRP A 102 -8.97 -5.82 -17.62
C TRP A 102 -9.14 -6.41 -19.04
N LYS A 103 -8.06 -6.91 -19.65
CA LYS A 103 -8.11 -7.55 -20.96
C LYS A 103 -8.94 -8.83 -20.94
N GLU A 104 -8.74 -9.66 -19.92
CA GLU A 104 -9.48 -10.92 -19.74
C GLU A 104 -10.98 -10.68 -19.52
N GLY A 105 -11.34 -9.67 -18.73
CA GLY A 105 -12.72 -9.34 -18.40
C GLY A 105 -13.42 -8.41 -19.39
N ALA A 106 -12.74 -7.96 -20.45
CA ALA A 106 -13.26 -6.93 -21.37
C ALA A 106 -14.53 -7.39 -22.14
N ALA A 107 -14.60 -8.66 -22.52
CA ALA A 107 -15.77 -9.23 -23.22
C ALA A 107 -17.03 -9.22 -22.35
N ASP A 108 -16.86 -9.50 -21.05
CA ASP A 108 -17.95 -9.58 -20.07
C ASP A 108 -18.20 -8.24 -19.36
N LYS A 109 -17.45 -7.19 -19.71
CA LYS A 109 -17.53 -5.84 -19.11
C LYS A 109 -17.37 -5.87 -17.58
N LEU A 110 -16.46 -6.71 -17.09
CA LEU A 110 -16.20 -6.85 -15.67
C LEU A 110 -15.56 -5.58 -15.09
N THR A 111 -15.87 -5.29 -13.82
CA THR A 111 -15.29 -4.16 -13.07
C THR A 111 -14.21 -4.66 -12.10
N GLN A 112 -13.21 -3.80 -11.86
CA GLN A 112 -12.15 -4.06 -10.91
C GLN A 112 -12.17 -2.99 -9.83
N LEU A 113 -11.85 -3.39 -8.60
CA LEU A 113 -11.61 -2.49 -7.48
C LEU A 113 -10.13 -2.58 -7.11
N VAL A 114 -9.46 -1.43 -7.10
CA VAL A 114 -8.04 -1.34 -6.73
C VAL A 114 -7.93 -0.52 -5.46
N PHE A 115 -7.36 -1.12 -4.42
CA PHE A 115 -7.11 -0.45 -3.14
C PHE A 115 -5.62 -0.17 -2.98
N CYS A 116 -5.28 1.05 -2.60
CA CYS A 116 -3.91 1.46 -2.32
C CYS A 116 -3.86 2.31 -1.06
N ASP A 117 -3.14 1.85 -0.06
CA ASP A 117 -3.00 2.54 1.24
C ASP A 117 -2.07 3.75 1.21
N SER A 118 -1.49 4.05 0.06
CA SER A 118 -0.61 5.22 -0.07
C SER A 118 -1.38 6.47 -0.43
N VAL A 119 -1.33 7.48 0.43
CA VAL A 119 -1.89 8.83 0.21
C VAL A 119 -1.10 9.61 -0.87
N ALA A 120 -0.06 9.03 -1.45
CA ALA A 120 0.88 9.71 -2.34
C ALA A 120 0.57 9.54 -3.84
N ILE A 121 -0.66 9.23 -4.24
CA ILE A 121 -1.04 9.34 -5.65
C ILE A 121 -1.34 10.81 -5.94
N ARG A 122 -0.30 11.59 -6.23
CA ARG A 122 -0.47 12.81 -7.01
C ARG A 122 -0.78 12.35 -8.43
N CYS A 123 -2.02 12.49 -8.85
CA CYS A 123 -2.37 12.41 -10.26
C CYS A 123 -1.59 13.54 -10.97
N TYR A 124 -0.53 13.21 -11.67
CA TYR A 124 0.04 14.11 -12.66
C TYR A 124 -0.96 14.16 -13.81
N LYS A 125 -1.49 15.37 -14.07
CA LYS A 125 -2.26 15.68 -15.26
C LYS A 125 -1.32 15.71 -16.46
#